data_54806fc3f8f0ad40dcab2de7229b9f80
#
_entry.id   54806fc3f8f0ad40dcab2de7229b9f80
#
_cell.length_a   1.000
_cell.length_b   1.000
_cell.length_c   1.000
_cell.angle_alpha   90.00
_cell.angle_beta   90.00
_cell.angle_gamma   90.00
#
_symmetry.space_group_name_H-M   'P 1'
#
loop_
_entity.id
_entity.type
_entity.pdbx_description
1 polymer ?
#
loop_
_entity_poly.entity_id
_entity_poly.type
_entity_poly.pdbx_seq_one_letter_code
_entity_poly.pdbx_strand_id
1 'polypeptide(L)'
;MEVKEMQMQDIVTRSKELEEEIARGGVDIEALESEVEELEARKLEIESAKEERENEIKEAFKDSKELKSNEDLKEERQTMELKEFRNTNEYIHGYRMWVQSGYKNDKELRKVLSENGLAQAGENDTTYPVPEFVESKIRTAWENDQIMSRVTRTYFKGNVKVGFEISGTDAVIHLEGGSAIGEEKLVLGTVTLVPQSIKKMLKISDELYDLSDTAFLDYVYDELTYRIVKKAGAIVIASIIASPAVSSATAPAVNVLTQALGAGTIVSAEALLSDEADEVVAIMNRATWGELRALQLTSGANVGDVFDGKDVLFSSELPPYATASAGATYMIVGDLRAVQANFPNGDEVKFKFDDLSEAEADLIKIVGRMFAGIGVTEPNKLTQVKKAS
;
A
#
# COMPACT_ATOMS: atom_id res chain seq x y z
N MET A 1 -32.28 -0.56 -42.04
CA MET A 1 -31.06 0.21 -41.69
C MET A 1 -30.46 0.65 -43.00
N GLU A 2 -30.18 1.92 -43.22
CA GLU A 2 -29.52 2.31 -44.47
C GLU A 2 -28.11 1.75 -44.52
N VAL A 3 -27.67 1.21 -45.66
CA VAL A 3 -26.36 0.58 -45.86
C VAL A 3 -25.19 1.46 -45.39
N LYS A 4 -25.36 2.77 -45.44
CA LYS A 4 -24.35 3.79 -45.00
C LYS A 4 -24.04 3.80 -43.50
N GLU A 5 -24.92 3.23 -42.66
CA GLU A 5 -24.76 3.21 -41.18
C GLU A 5 -24.32 1.83 -40.65
N MET A 6 -24.17 0.83 -41.55
CA MET A 6 -23.80 -0.52 -41.16
C MET A 6 -22.32 -0.65 -40.78
N GLN A 7 -22.06 -1.41 -39.71
CA GLN A 7 -20.72 -1.83 -39.32
C GLN A 7 -20.32 -3.13 -39.97
N MET A 8 -19.02 -3.46 -39.96
CA MET A 8 -18.48 -4.65 -40.64
C MET A 8 -19.21 -5.96 -40.30
N GLN A 9 -19.64 -6.13 -39.05
CA GLN A 9 -20.38 -7.33 -38.61
C GLN A 9 -21.77 -7.40 -39.22
N ASP A 10 -22.44 -6.27 -39.34
CA ASP A 10 -23.80 -6.17 -39.92
C ASP A 10 -23.75 -6.43 -41.42
N ILE A 11 -22.71 -5.92 -42.11
CA ILE A 11 -22.47 -6.15 -43.53
C ILE A 11 -22.26 -7.65 -43.82
N VAL A 12 -21.42 -8.33 -43.04
CA VAL A 12 -21.17 -9.78 -43.19
C VAL A 12 -22.43 -10.62 -42.91
N THR A 13 -23.25 -10.20 -41.96
CA THR A 13 -24.50 -10.88 -41.63
C THR A 13 -25.52 -10.70 -42.76
N ARG A 14 -25.67 -9.48 -43.28
CA ARG A 14 -26.59 -9.14 -44.34
C ARG A 14 -26.19 -9.79 -45.67
N SER A 15 -24.88 -9.84 -45.99
CA SER A 15 -24.40 -10.58 -47.18
C SER A 15 -24.78 -12.06 -47.17
N LYS A 16 -24.69 -12.73 -46.01
CA LYS A 16 -25.10 -14.13 -45.86
C LYS A 16 -26.61 -14.30 -46.02
N GLU A 17 -27.42 -13.40 -45.50
CA GLU A 17 -28.86 -13.39 -45.66
C GLU A 17 -29.29 -13.25 -47.14
N LEU A 18 -28.60 -12.36 -47.87
CA LEU A 18 -28.82 -12.15 -49.29
C LEU A 18 -28.42 -13.39 -50.12
N GLU A 19 -27.31 -14.05 -49.81
CA GLU A 19 -26.93 -15.33 -50.43
C GLU A 19 -28.00 -16.41 -50.22
N GLU A 20 -28.57 -16.47 -49.01
CA GLU A 20 -29.66 -17.40 -48.71
C GLU A 20 -30.98 -17.03 -49.42
N GLU A 21 -31.30 -15.76 -49.58
CA GLU A 21 -32.48 -15.28 -50.32
C GLU A 21 -32.36 -15.56 -51.80
N ILE A 22 -31.19 -15.38 -52.41
CA ILE A 22 -30.88 -15.73 -53.80
C ILE A 22 -31.04 -17.26 -54.03
N ALA A 23 -30.56 -18.07 -53.07
CA ALA A 23 -30.65 -19.52 -53.14
C ALA A 23 -32.10 -20.07 -53.06
N ARG A 24 -33.01 -19.33 -52.41
CA ARG A 24 -34.43 -19.72 -52.30
C ARG A 24 -35.27 -19.45 -53.55
N GLY A 25 -34.83 -18.56 -54.45
CA GLY A 25 -35.45 -18.26 -55.75
C GLY A 25 -36.83 -17.57 -55.67
N GLY A 26 -37.08 -16.57 -56.49
CA GLY A 26 -38.37 -15.87 -56.56
C GLY A 26 -38.32 -14.38 -56.15
N VAL A 27 -37.18 -13.81 -56.10
CA VAL A 27 -36.93 -12.40 -55.75
C VAL A 27 -36.41 -11.65 -56.96
N ASP A 28 -36.63 -10.35 -57.02
CA ASP A 28 -36.16 -9.46 -58.09
C ASP A 28 -34.61 -9.31 -58.04
N ILE A 29 -33.95 -9.97 -58.99
CA ILE A 29 -32.50 -10.15 -59.05
C ILE A 29 -31.79 -8.81 -59.19
N GLU A 30 -32.32 -7.83 -59.95
CA GLU A 30 -31.72 -6.52 -60.15
C GLU A 30 -31.67 -5.69 -58.85
N ALA A 31 -32.68 -5.84 -57.98
CA ALA A 31 -32.68 -5.10 -56.69
C ALA A 31 -31.66 -5.68 -55.71
N LEU A 32 -31.47 -7.01 -55.69
CA LEU A 32 -30.48 -7.67 -54.85
C LEU A 32 -29.05 -7.47 -55.31
N GLU A 33 -28.81 -7.42 -56.62
CA GLU A 33 -27.49 -7.09 -57.18
C GLU A 33 -27.06 -5.66 -56.79
N SER A 34 -28.00 -4.71 -56.82
CA SER A 34 -27.72 -3.33 -56.38
C SER A 34 -27.39 -3.24 -54.88
N GLU A 35 -28.08 -4.00 -54.03
CA GLU A 35 -27.79 -4.04 -52.57
C GLU A 35 -26.44 -4.70 -52.27
N VAL A 36 -26.06 -5.75 -53.02
CA VAL A 36 -24.75 -6.39 -52.92
C VAL A 36 -23.61 -5.43 -53.29
N GLU A 37 -23.76 -4.70 -54.41
CA GLU A 37 -22.78 -3.67 -54.83
C GLU A 37 -22.60 -2.56 -53.75
N GLU A 38 -23.70 -2.10 -53.15
CA GLU A 38 -23.62 -1.09 -52.08
C GLU A 38 -22.94 -1.66 -50.81
N LEU A 39 -23.18 -2.91 -50.44
CA LEU A 39 -22.53 -3.57 -49.31
C LEU A 39 -21.02 -3.80 -49.54
N GLU A 40 -20.65 -4.23 -50.77
CA GLU A 40 -19.25 -4.38 -51.15
C GLU A 40 -18.50 -3.03 -51.16
N ALA A 41 -19.10 -1.98 -51.68
CA ALA A 41 -18.53 -0.62 -51.65
C ALA A 41 -18.31 -0.16 -50.21
N ARG A 42 -19.29 -0.38 -49.34
CA ARG A 42 -19.18 0.00 -47.92
C ARG A 42 -18.12 -0.81 -47.17
N LYS A 43 -17.99 -2.11 -47.45
CA LYS A 43 -16.95 -2.98 -46.93
C LYS A 43 -15.55 -2.44 -47.27
N LEU A 44 -15.36 -2.09 -48.53
CA LEU A 44 -14.11 -1.57 -49.05
C LEU A 44 -13.74 -0.20 -48.40
N GLU A 45 -14.73 0.64 -48.14
CA GLU A 45 -14.56 1.92 -47.42
C GLU A 45 -14.15 1.72 -45.98
N ILE A 46 -14.73 0.73 -45.29
CA ILE A 46 -14.34 0.39 -43.88
C ILE A 46 -12.95 -0.23 -43.84
N GLU A 47 -12.57 -1.07 -44.81
CA GLU A 47 -11.23 -1.67 -44.86
C GLU A 47 -10.18 -0.61 -45.19
N SER A 48 -10.40 0.32 -46.10
CA SER A 48 -9.48 1.41 -46.40
C SER A 48 -9.31 2.34 -45.18
N ALA A 49 -10.39 2.68 -44.48
CA ALA A 49 -10.33 3.51 -43.28
C ALA A 49 -9.59 2.81 -42.12
N LYS A 50 -9.63 1.45 -42.06
CA LYS A 50 -8.81 0.68 -41.10
C LYS A 50 -7.33 0.72 -41.47
N GLU A 51 -7.00 0.53 -42.75
CA GLU A 51 -5.60 0.61 -43.20
C GLU A 51 -5.00 2.00 -42.99
N GLU A 52 -5.76 3.06 -43.25
CA GLU A 52 -5.31 4.44 -42.96
C GLU A 52 -5.04 4.64 -41.47
N ARG A 53 -5.95 4.22 -40.59
CA ARG A 53 -5.75 4.28 -39.15
C ARG A 53 -4.56 3.44 -38.66
N GLU A 54 -4.38 2.24 -39.20
CA GLU A 54 -3.21 1.41 -38.88
C GLU A 54 -1.90 2.08 -39.32
N ASN A 55 -1.91 2.77 -40.46
CA ASN A 55 -0.76 3.48 -40.96
C ASN A 55 -0.48 4.75 -40.12
N GLU A 56 -1.51 5.54 -39.76
CA GLU A 56 -1.39 6.64 -38.81
C GLU A 56 -0.85 6.19 -37.46
N ILE A 57 -1.35 5.05 -36.93
CA ILE A 57 -0.83 4.48 -35.69
C ILE A 57 0.62 4.06 -35.85
N LYS A 58 1.01 3.43 -36.98
CA LYS A 58 2.39 3.03 -37.26
C LYS A 58 3.32 4.23 -37.40
N GLU A 59 2.88 5.34 -38.01
CA GLU A 59 3.65 6.58 -38.08
C GLU A 59 3.77 7.27 -36.73
N ALA A 60 2.68 7.39 -35.97
CA ALA A 60 2.72 7.92 -34.60
C ALA A 60 3.62 7.08 -33.66
N PHE A 61 3.66 5.75 -33.85
CA PHE A 61 4.60 4.86 -33.14
C PHE A 61 6.04 5.03 -33.62
N LYS A 62 6.28 5.40 -34.89
CA LYS A 62 7.64 5.71 -35.37
C LYS A 62 8.18 6.99 -34.71
N ASP A 63 7.40 8.04 -34.67
CA ASP A 63 7.80 9.30 -34.03
C ASP A 63 8.02 9.18 -32.52
N SER A 64 7.27 8.30 -31.86
CA SER A 64 7.49 8.00 -30.42
C SER A 64 8.71 7.08 -30.17
N LYS A 65 9.16 6.32 -31.15
CA LYS A 65 10.33 5.43 -31.04
C LYS A 65 11.68 6.14 -31.16
N GLU A 66 11.73 7.34 -31.76
CA GLU A 66 12.98 8.10 -31.82
C GLU A 66 13.38 8.73 -30.48
N LEU A 67 12.52 8.70 -29.45
CA LEU A 67 12.78 9.25 -28.12
C LEU A 67 13.29 8.25 -27.07
N LYS A 68 13.28 6.96 -27.32
CA LYS A 68 13.86 5.94 -26.43
C LYS A 68 14.91 5.12 -27.19
N SER A 69 16.08 4.95 -26.57
CA SER A 69 17.13 4.11 -27.16
C SER A 69 16.65 2.65 -27.30
N ASN A 70 17.14 1.94 -28.31
CA ASN A 70 16.83 0.51 -28.50
C ASN A 70 17.27 -0.38 -27.31
N GLU A 71 18.17 0.12 -26.47
CA GLU A 71 18.62 -0.53 -25.23
C GLU A 71 17.59 -0.37 -24.12
N ASP A 72 17.02 0.83 -23.92
CA ASP A 72 15.99 1.08 -22.91
C ASP A 72 14.72 0.26 -23.16
N LEU A 73 14.34 0.05 -24.42
CA LEU A 73 13.18 -0.79 -24.79
C LEU A 73 13.41 -2.28 -24.60
N LYS A 74 14.66 -2.73 -24.72
CA LYS A 74 15.04 -4.12 -24.41
C LYS A 74 15.03 -4.36 -22.91
N GLU A 75 15.51 -3.42 -22.12
CA GLU A 75 15.47 -3.50 -20.65
C GLU A 75 14.05 -3.46 -20.12
N GLU A 76 13.17 -2.59 -20.65
CA GLU A 76 11.76 -2.55 -20.27
C GLU A 76 11.01 -3.87 -20.61
N ARG A 77 11.29 -4.49 -21.77
CA ARG A 77 10.70 -5.79 -22.14
C ARG A 77 11.21 -6.91 -21.25
N GLN A 78 12.52 -6.99 -21.01
CA GLN A 78 13.11 -8.00 -20.14
C GLN A 78 12.60 -7.88 -18.71
N THR A 79 12.41 -6.66 -18.20
CA THR A 79 11.84 -6.45 -16.86
C THR A 79 10.35 -6.80 -16.77
N MET A 80 9.57 -6.66 -17.86
CA MET A 80 8.17 -7.12 -17.92
C MET A 80 8.08 -8.65 -17.96
N GLU A 81 8.86 -9.29 -18.83
CA GLU A 81 8.92 -10.75 -18.94
C GLU A 81 9.42 -11.39 -17.64
N LEU A 82 10.40 -10.78 -16.97
CA LEU A 82 10.89 -11.24 -15.68
C LEU A 82 9.84 -11.11 -14.57
N LYS A 83 9.01 -10.06 -14.59
CA LYS A 83 7.91 -9.88 -13.63
C LYS A 83 6.80 -10.94 -13.79
N GLU A 84 6.49 -11.34 -15.02
CA GLU A 84 5.54 -12.42 -15.29
C GLU A 84 6.12 -13.78 -14.91
N PHE A 85 7.39 -14.00 -15.24
CA PHE A 85 8.08 -15.26 -14.98
C PHE A 85 8.33 -15.54 -13.49
N ARG A 86 8.41 -14.51 -12.64
CA ARG A 86 8.63 -14.65 -11.19
C ARG A 86 7.60 -15.51 -10.44
N ASN A 87 6.46 -15.78 -11.06
CA ASN A 87 5.37 -16.58 -10.49
C ASN A 87 5.40 -18.04 -10.93
N THR A 88 6.34 -18.45 -11.78
CA THR A 88 6.50 -19.85 -12.19
C THR A 88 7.09 -20.68 -11.05
N ASN A 89 6.68 -21.96 -10.97
CA ASN A 89 7.18 -22.87 -9.94
C ASN A 89 8.71 -23.03 -9.98
N GLU A 90 9.29 -22.99 -11.17
CA GLU A 90 10.73 -23.08 -11.40
C GLU A 90 11.48 -21.88 -10.82
N TYR A 91 10.97 -20.68 -11.08
CA TYR A 91 11.53 -19.46 -10.49
C TYR A 91 11.40 -19.44 -8.97
N ILE A 92 10.23 -19.79 -8.46
CA ILE A 92 9.94 -19.85 -7.01
C ILE A 92 10.90 -20.84 -6.33
N HIS A 93 11.15 -22.01 -6.93
CA HIS A 93 12.12 -22.98 -6.42
C HIS A 93 13.54 -22.41 -6.42
N GLY A 94 14.02 -21.86 -7.54
CA GLY A 94 15.33 -21.23 -7.64
C GLY A 94 15.51 -20.07 -6.67
N TYR A 95 14.47 -19.25 -6.50
CA TYR A 95 14.46 -18.14 -5.55
C TYR A 95 14.56 -18.62 -4.09
N ARG A 96 13.87 -19.70 -3.72
CA ARG A 96 14.00 -20.32 -2.39
C ARG A 96 15.42 -20.79 -2.12
N MET A 97 16.02 -21.54 -3.04
CA MET A 97 17.40 -22.01 -2.93
C MET A 97 18.38 -20.86 -2.75
N TRP A 98 18.16 -19.75 -3.46
CA TRP A 98 18.98 -18.54 -3.33
C TRP A 98 18.82 -17.90 -1.95
N VAL A 99 17.58 -17.73 -1.45
CA VAL A 99 17.29 -17.20 -0.11
C VAL A 99 17.86 -18.10 0.98
N GLN A 100 17.68 -19.43 0.88
CA GLN A 100 18.23 -20.43 1.82
C GLN A 100 19.75 -20.38 1.88
N SER A 101 20.43 -20.14 0.76
CA SER A 101 21.90 -19.97 0.73
C SER A 101 22.37 -18.65 1.37
N GLY A 102 21.48 -17.84 1.93
CA GLY A 102 21.79 -16.52 2.46
C GLY A 102 22.18 -15.52 1.39
N TYR A 103 21.55 -15.59 0.22
CA TYR A 103 21.80 -14.75 -0.97
C TYR A 103 23.20 -14.95 -1.60
N LYS A 104 23.84 -16.09 -1.34
CA LYS A 104 25.21 -16.36 -1.82
C LYS A 104 25.27 -17.26 -3.05
N ASN A 105 24.31 -18.18 -3.19
CA ASN A 105 24.31 -19.17 -4.27
C ASN A 105 23.09 -18.99 -5.16
N ASP A 106 23.26 -18.28 -6.24
CA ASP A 106 22.22 -17.98 -7.24
C ASP A 106 22.28 -18.89 -8.49
N LYS A 107 23.10 -19.95 -8.47
CA LYS A 107 23.36 -20.80 -9.65
C LYS A 107 22.09 -21.41 -10.23
N GLU A 108 21.23 -21.96 -9.38
CA GLU A 108 19.96 -22.55 -9.84
C GLU A 108 19.02 -21.47 -10.39
N LEU A 109 18.92 -20.33 -9.75
CA LEU A 109 18.11 -19.21 -10.21
C LEU A 109 18.60 -18.65 -11.54
N ARG A 110 19.92 -18.47 -11.70
CA ARG A 110 20.54 -18.07 -12.97
C ARG A 110 20.34 -19.10 -14.08
N LYS A 111 20.42 -20.39 -13.75
CA LYS A 111 20.15 -21.46 -14.70
C LYS A 111 18.71 -21.40 -15.21
N VAL A 112 17.75 -21.32 -14.31
CA VAL A 112 16.32 -21.20 -14.66
C VAL A 112 16.06 -19.95 -15.50
N LEU A 113 16.65 -18.81 -15.17
CA LEU A 113 16.53 -17.58 -15.96
C LEU A 113 17.17 -17.70 -17.34
N SER A 114 18.37 -18.33 -17.44
CA SER A 114 19.06 -18.51 -18.72
C SER A 114 18.34 -19.48 -19.65
N GLU A 115 17.77 -20.56 -19.13
CA GLU A 115 16.97 -21.54 -19.89
C GLU A 115 15.69 -20.92 -20.46
N ASN A 116 15.15 -19.87 -19.83
CA ASN A 116 13.97 -19.15 -20.29
C ASN A 116 14.30 -17.82 -21.02
N GLY A 117 15.56 -17.59 -21.39
CA GLY A 117 15.98 -16.41 -22.17
C GLY A 117 15.98 -15.09 -21.40
N LEU A 118 15.82 -15.14 -20.08
CA LEU A 118 15.73 -13.99 -19.16
C LEU A 118 17.09 -13.75 -18.44
N ALA A 119 18.20 -13.82 -19.16
CA ALA A 119 19.51 -13.59 -18.57
C ALA A 119 19.65 -12.15 -18.06
N GLN A 120 19.97 -11.97 -16.78
CA GLN A 120 20.31 -10.65 -16.24
C GLN A 120 21.62 -10.13 -16.85
N ALA A 121 21.62 -8.86 -17.19
CA ALA A 121 22.79 -8.15 -17.66
C ALA A 121 23.77 -7.91 -16.48
N GLY A 122 24.82 -8.74 -16.38
CA GLY A 122 25.95 -8.51 -15.48
C GLY A 122 26.16 -9.54 -14.38
N GLU A 123 27.40 -9.98 -14.24
CA GLU A 123 27.86 -10.96 -13.23
C GLU A 123 27.69 -10.47 -11.77
N ASN A 124 27.41 -9.17 -11.56
CA ASN A 124 27.35 -8.51 -10.26
C ASN A 124 25.95 -8.02 -9.84
N ASP A 125 24.92 -8.19 -10.67
CA ASP A 125 23.57 -7.79 -10.29
C ASP A 125 22.86 -8.96 -9.60
N THR A 126 22.75 -8.87 -8.27
CA THR A 126 22.12 -9.88 -7.41
C THR A 126 20.70 -9.49 -6.97
N THR A 127 20.08 -8.53 -7.67
CA THR A 127 18.74 -8.07 -7.35
C THR A 127 17.70 -8.87 -8.14
N TYR A 128 17.18 -9.94 -7.55
CA TYR A 128 16.12 -10.74 -8.15
C TYR A 128 14.74 -10.26 -7.66
N PRO A 129 13.74 -10.17 -8.55
CA PRO A 129 12.39 -9.77 -8.14
C PRO A 129 11.77 -10.80 -7.18
N VAL A 130 11.11 -10.30 -6.15
CA VAL A 130 10.41 -11.16 -5.16
C VAL A 130 9.22 -11.84 -5.83
N PRO A 131 9.04 -13.18 -5.66
CA PRO A 131 7.84 -13.86 -6.13
C PRO A 131 6.56 -13.25 -5.58
N GLU A 132 5.50 -13.24 -6.36
CA GLU A 132 4.24 -12.58 -6.00
C GLU A 132 3.58 -13.16 -4.75
N PHE A 133 3.74 -14.47 -4.50
CA PHE A 133 3.18 -15.11 -3.30
C PHE A 133 3.81 -14.54 -2.01
N VAL A 134 5.12 -14.22 -2.01
CA VAL A 134 5.80 -13.59 -0.87
C VAL A 134 5.35 -12.13 -0.73
N GLU A 135 5.29 -11.39 -1.84
CA GLU A 135 4.80 -10.02 -1.87
C GLU A 135 3.35 -9.93 -1.35
N SER A 136 2.47 -10.85 -1.79
CA SER A 136 1.08 -10.88 -1.33
C SER A 136 0.97 -11.17 0.16
N LYS A 137 1.78 -12.07 0.72
CA LYS A 137 1.82 -12.35 2.17
C LYS A 137 2.24 -11.13 2.98
N ILE A 138 3.26 -10.40 2.52
CA ILE A 138 3.71 -9.17 3.17
C ILE A 138 2.62 -8.10 3.14
N ARG A 139 1.98 -7.88 1.99
CA ARG A 139 0.84 -6.96 1.86
C ARG A 139 -0.32 -7.36 2.77
N THR A 140 -0.69 -8.63 2.77
CA THR A 140 -1.74 -9.15 3.65
C THR A 140 -1.42 -8.93 5.13
N ALA A 141 -0.16 -9.09 5.55
CA ALA A 141 0.24 -8.82 6.93
C ALA A 141 0.11 -7.33 7.28
N TRP A 142 0.47 -6.40 6.37
CA TRP A 142 0.27 -4.97 6.56
C TRP A 142 -1.21 -4.59 6.62
N GLU A 143 -2.04 -5.18 5.77
CA GLU A 143 -3.48 -4.94 5.71
C GLU A 143 -4.22 -5.55 6.91
N ASN A 144 -3.74 -6.67 7.42
CA ASN A 144 -4.31 -7.33 8.60
C ASN A 144 -3.93 -6.63 9.92
N ASP A 145 -2.87 -5.83 9.96
CA ASP A 145 -2.56 -5.02 11.13
C ASP A 145 -3.45 -3.78 11.15
N GLN A 146 -4.31 -3.69 12.15
CA GLN A 146 -5.34 -2.66 12.28
C GLN A 146 -4.78 -1.23 12.32
N ILE A 147 -3.53 -1.07 12.78
CA ILE A 147 -2.87 0.24 12.90
C ILE A 147 -2.17 0.59 11.60
N MET A 148 -1.32 -0.32 11.10
CA MET A 148 -0.51 -0.08 9.91
C MET A 148 -1.33 0.04 8.62
N SER A 149 -2.52 -0.57 8.55
CA SER A 149 -3.44 -0.41 7.41
C SER A 149 -3.93 1.03 7.21
N ARG A 150 -3.97 1.82 8.29
CA ARG A 150 -4.51 3.19 8.30
C ARG A 150 -3.42 4.28 8.26
N VAL A 151 -2.14 3.91 8.39
CA VAL A 151 -1.00 4.84 8.38
C VAL A 151 -0.60 5.19 6.94
N THR A 152 -0.26 6.46 6.69
CA THR A 152 0.26 6.89 5.38
C THR A 152 1.64 6.30 5.14
N ARG A 153 1.79 5.53 4.05
CA ARG A 153 3.04 4.86 3.68
C ARG A 153 3.75 5.58 2.54
N THR A 154 5.06 5.76 2.66
CA THR A 154 5.92 6.36 1.64
C THR A 154 7.21 5.55 1.46
N TYR A 155 7.84 5.68 0.27
CA TYR A 155 8.96 4.83 -0.15
C TYR A 155 10.18 5.64 -0.59
N PHE A 156 10.47 6.74 0.08
CA PHE A 156 11.60 7.58 -0.26
C PHE A 156 12.91 7.01 0.30
N LYS A 157 13.95 6.98 -0.53
CA LYS A 157 15.29 6.55 -0.10
C LYS A 157 15.92 7.59 0.83
N GLY A 158 16.35 7.15 2.01
CA GLY A 158 17.02 7.99 3.00
C GLY A 158 16.08 8.65 4.01
N ASN A 159 16.56 9.73 4.64
CA ASN A 159 15.78 10.51 5.59
C ASN A 159 14.81 11.42 4.88
N VAL A 160 13.55 11.40 5.32
CA VAL A 160 12.50 12.27 4.78
C VAL A 160 12.25 13.41 5.76
N LYS A 161 12.21 14.63 5.23
CA LYS A 161 11.79 15.81 5.98
C LYS A 161 10.40 16.22 5.54
N VAL A 162 9.46 16.24 6.47
CA VAL A 162 8.08 16.64 6.23
C VAL A 162 7.82 17.94 6.96
N GLY A 163 7.28 18.94 6.25
CA GLY A 163 6.87 20.22 6.85
C GLY A 163 5.53 20.07 7.56
N PHE A 164 5.37 20.75 8.69
CA PHE A 164 4.08 20.90 9.37
C PHE A 164 3.89 22.35 9.81
N GLU A 165 2.64 22.76 9.93
CA GLU A 165 2.29 24.09 10.41
C GLU A 165 2.24 24.09 11.94
N ILE A 166 2.88 25.11 12.55
CA ILE A 166 2.87 25.32 14.00
C ILE A 166 1.76 26.29 14.38
N SER A 167 1.59 27.34 13.60
CA SER A 167 0.54 28.34 13.79
C SER A 167 0.21 29.05 12.48
N GLY A 168 -1.06 29.29 12.26
CA GLY A 168 -1.62 30.08 11.16
C GLY A 168 -2.94 30.69 11.62
N THR A 169 -3.39 31.77 11.00
CA THR A 169 -4.71 32.38 11.19
C THR A 169 -5.54 32.24 9.91
N ASP A 170 -6.84 32.20 10.10
CA ASP A 170 -7.80 32.11 8.99
C ASP A 170 -7.78 33.35 8.12
N ALA A 171 -8.15 33.19 6.85
CA ALA A 171 -8.34 34.27 5.90
C ALA A 171 -9.43 35.23 6.38
N VAL A 172 -9.19 36.54 6.26
CA VAL A 172 -10.12 37.58 6.64
C VAL A 172 -10.81 38.15 5.38
N ILE A 173 -12.13 38.33 5.46
CA ILE A 173 -12.87 39.05 4.42
C ILE A 173 -12.51 40.53 4.49
N HIS A 174 -11.85 41.06 3.44
CA HIS A 174 -11.55 42.48 3.32
C HIS A 174 -12.68 43.20 2.58
N LEU A 175 -13.21 44.23 3.24
CA LEU A 175 -14.17 45.15 2.61
C LEU A 175 -13.41 46.36 2.01
N GLU A 176 -13.78 46.77 0.82
CA GLU A 176 -13.20 47.93 0.14
C GLU A 176 -13.36 49.21 1.01
N GLY A 177 -12.26 49.87 1.35
CA GLY A 177 -12.23 51.02 2.25
C GLY A 177 -12.13 50.66 3.75
N GLY A 178 -12.03 49.38 4.11
CA GLY A 178 -11.79 48.93 5.48
C GLY A 178 -10.34 49.09 5.92
N SER A 179 -10.08 48.74 7.19
CA SER A 179 -8.71 48.73 7.77
C SER A 179 -7.83 47.71 7.02
N ALA A 180 -6.52 48.00 6.91
CA ALA A 180 -5.55 47.05 6.33
C ALA A 180 -5.61 45.70 7.04
N ILE A 181 -5.54 44.62 6.25
CA ILE A 181 -5.40 43.27 6.79
C ILE A 181 -4.07 43.16 7.53
N GLY A 182 -4.09 42.63 8.75
CA GLY A 182 -2.85 42.42 9.52
C GLY A 182 -1.93 41.42 8.81
N GLU A 183 -0.63 41.72 8.75
CA GLU A 183 0.36 40.77 8.25
C GLU A 183 0.52 39.62 9.26
N GLU A 184 0.42 38.39 8.78
CA GLU A 184 0.69 37.22 9.57
C GLU A 184 2.03 36.59 9.22
N LYS A 185 2.73 36.09 10.21
CA LYS A 185 3.94 35.30 10.04
C LYS A 185 3.61 33.82 10.17
N LEU A 186 3.49 33.13 9.04
CA LEU A 186 3.37 31.69 9.02
C LEU A 186 4.58 31.02 9.71
N VAL A 187 4.34 30.22 10.76
CA VAL A 187 5.38 29.49 11.48
C VAL A 187 5.31 28.02 11.09
N LEU A 188 6.32 27.57 10.35
CA LEU A 188 6.46 26.20 9.90
C LEU A 188 7.51 25.43 10.72
N GLY A 189 7.25 24.18 11.00
CA GLY A 189 8.19 23.20 11.53
C GLY A 189 8.52 22.12 10.51
N THR A 190 9.58 21.36 10.75
CA THR A 190 9.95 20.20 9.95
C THR A 190 10.23 18.99 10.82
N VAL A 191 9.50 17.91 10.62
CA VAL A 191 9.82 16.62 11.24
C VAL A 191 10.71 15.80 10.31
N THR A 192 11.73 15.16 10.87
CA THR A 192 12.63 14.30 10.11
C THR A 192 12.33 12.83 10.44
N LEU A 193 11.87 12.09 9.44
CA LEU A 193 11.66 10.65 9.54
C LEU A 193 13.00 9.95 9.27
N VAL A 194 13.60 9.41 10.32
CA VAL A 194 14.88 8.67 10.23
C VAL A 194 14.59 7.18 10.22
N PRO A 195 14.90 6.45 9.12
CA PRO A 195 14.66 5.02 9.03
C PRO A 195 15.48 4.25 10.06
N GLN A 196 14.81 3.48 10.91
CA GLN A 196 15.40 2.56 11.88
C GLN A 196 15.25 1.12 11.41
N SER A 197 16.20 0.24 11.81
CA SER A 197 16.15 -1.17 11.47
C SER A 197 15.28 -1.95 12.46
N ILE A 198 14.15 -2.47 11.99
CA ILE A 198 13.32 -3.42 12.72
C ILE A 198 13.81 -4.82 12.35
N LYS A 199 14.22 -5.61 13.36
CA LYS A 199 14.76 -6.96 13.17
C LYS A 199 14.07 -7.94 14.08
N LYS A 200 13.82 -9.14 13.56
CA LYS A 200 13.39 -10.31 14.32
C LYS A 200 14.24 -11.51 13.94
N MET A 201 14.68 -12.27 14.91
CA MET A 201 15.45 -13.49 14.71
C MET A 201 14.66 -14.70 15.25
N LEU A 202 14.67 -15.77 14.47
CA LEU A 202 14.20 -17.09 14.85
C LEU A 202 15.37 -18.08 14.81
N LYS A 203 15.38 -19.04 15.74
CA LYS A 203 16.27 -20.20 15.70
C LYS A 203 15.41 -21.42 15.48
N ILE A 204 15.79 -22.27 14.56
CA ILE A 204 15.04 -23.47 14.17
C ILE A 204 16.02 -24.63 14.16
N SER A 205 15.56 -25.82 14.56
CA SER A 205 16.34 -27.03 14.50
C SER A 205 16.63 -27.42 13.06
N ASP A 206 17.81 -27.92 12.79
CA ASP A 206 18.27 -28.41 11.48
C ASP A 206 17.38 -29.55 10.96
N GLU A 207 16.92 -30.43 11.85
CA GLU A 207 15.96 -31.51 11.53
C GLU A 207 14.63 -30.96 10.97
N LEU A 208 14.13 -29.83 11.54
CA LEU A 208 12.91 -29.20 11.07
C LEU A 208 13.10 -28.53 9.69
N TYR A 209 14.32 -28.06 9.44
CA TYR A 209 14.72 -27.48 8.16
C TYR A 209 14.70 -28.52 7.03
N ASP A 210 15.21 -29.70 7.28
CA ASP A 210 15.29 -30.79 6.30
C ASP A 210 13.94 -31.45 6.00
N LEU A 211 12.98 -31.38 6.93
CA LEU A 211 11.71 -32.12 6.82
C LEU A 211 10.66 -31.49 5.91
N SER A 212 10.69 -30.19 5.60
CA SER A 212 9.69 -29.60 4.70
C SER A 212 10.08 -28.25 4.06
N ASP A 213 10.52 -28.29 2.84
CA ASP A 213 10.96 -27.13 2.05
C ASP A 213 9.92 -26.01 1.94
N THR A 214 8.69 -26.33 1.55
CA THR A 214 7.68 -25.34 1.19
C THR A 214 6.95 -24.77 2.41
N ALA A 215 6.50 -25.63 3.30
CA ALA A 215 5.79 -25.26 4.51
C ALA A 215 6.68 -24.52 5.50
N PHE A 216 7.97 -24.80 5.48
CA PHE A 216 8.96 -24.14 6.32
C PHE A 216 9.16 -22.67 5.97
N LEU A 217 9.41 -22.36 4.70
CA LEU A 217 9.54 -20.96 4.25
C LEU A 217 8.25 -20.17 4.49
N ASP A 218 7.11 -20.78 4.23
CA ASP A 218 5.80 -20.16 4.48
C ASP A 218 5.64 -19.80 5.95
N TYR A 219 5.95 -20.71 6.86
CA TYR A 219 5.92 -20.46 8.30
C TYR A 219 6.87 -19.32 8.71
N VAL A 220 8.12 -19.36 8.22
CA VAL A 220 9.12 -18.33 8.53
C VAL A 220 8.68 -16.95 8.02
N TYR A 221 8.19 -16.86 6.80
CA TYR A 221 7.73 -15.60 6.23
C TYR A 221 6.53 -15.06 7.03
N ASP A 222 5.55 -15.91 7.35
CA ASP A 222 4.35 -15.51 8.08
C ASP A 222 4.71 -15.01 9.50
N GLU A 223 5.49 -15.77 10.26
CA GLU A 223 5.84 -15.41 11.63
C GLU A 223 6.74 -14.16 11.70
N LEU A 224 7.79 -14.10 10.88
CA LEU A 224 8.71 -12.96 10.87
C LEU A 224 8.02 -11.69 10.40
N THR A 225 7.25 -11.78 9.31
CA THR A 225 6.51 -10.64 8.77
C THR A 225 5.48 -10.12 9.75
N TYR A 226 4.67 -11.00 10.33
CA TYR A 226 3.69 -10.64 11.35
C TYR A 226 4.33 -9.89 12.52
N ARG A 227 5.45 -10.39 13.06
CA ARG A 227 6.13 -9.75 14.20
C ARG A 227 6.76 -8.41 13.84
N ILE A 228 7.29 -8.27 12.62
CA ILE A 228 7.88 -7.02 12.15
C ILE A 228 6.79 -5.96 11.97
N VAL A 229 5.67 -6.31 11.34
CA VAL A 229 4.53 -5.40 11.13
C VAL A 229 3.92 -4.97 12.45
N LYS A 230 3.71 -5.92 13.37
CA LYS A 230 3.21 -5.61 14.72
C LYS A 230 4.15 -4.66 15.47
N LYS A 231 5.48 -4.82 15.32
CA LYS A 231 6.44 -3.89 15.92
C LYS A 231 6.40 -2.50 15.27
N ALA A 232 6.17 -2.43 13.95
CA ALA A 232 5.97 -1.15 13.26
C ALA A 232 4.73 -0.41 13.80
N GLY A 233 3.60 -1.11 13.99
CA GLY A 233 2.40 -0.56 14.64
C GLY A 233 2.66 -0.07 16.08
N ALA A 234 3.47 -0.80 16.85
CA ALA A 234 3.89 -0.35 18.18
C ALA A 234 4.73 0.95 18.14
N ILE A 235 5.60 1.10 17.12
CA ILE A 235 6.39 2.33 16.92
C ILE A 235 5.48 3.51 16.54
N VAL A 236 4.42 3.30 15.76
CA VAL A 236 3.41 4.33 15.47
C VAL A 236 2.83 4.88 16.77
N ILE A 237 2.35 4.02 17.66
CA ILE A 237 1.79 4.43 18.95
C ILE A 237 2.84 5.14 19.80
N ALA A 238 4.05 4.59 19.87
CA ALA A 238 5.16 5.20 20.62
C ALA A 238 5.50 6.60 20.08
N SER A 239 5.46 6.81 18.77
CA SER A 239 5.72 8.14 18.17
C SER A 239 4.65 9.17 18.53
N ILE A 240 3.39 8.75 18.64
CA ILE A 240 2.31 9.62 19.10
C ILE A 240 2.51 9.96 20.59
N ILE A 241 2.77 8.97 21.44
CA ILE A 241 2.97 9.17 22.89
C ILE A 241 4.18 10.07 23.17
N ALA A 242 5.24 9.93 22.39
CA ALA A 242 6.48 10.71 22.54
C ALA A 242 6.34 12.16 22.03
N SER A 243 5.21 12.54 21.48
CA SER A 243 4.97 13.91 21.03
C SER A 243 5.12 14.91 22.20
N PRO A 244 5.81 16.05 21.99
CA PRO A 244 6.02 17.05 23.03
C PRO A 244 4.71 17.74 23.44
N ALA A 245 4.71 18.45 24.57
CA ALA A 245 3.55 19.19 25.04
C ALA A 245 3.25 20.46 24.21
N VAL A 246 4.25 20.99 23.52
CA VAL A 246 4.15 22.17 22.66
C VAL A 246 4.95 21.93 21.38
N SER A 247 4.38 22.30 20.24
CA SER A 247 5.06 22.20 18.95
C SER A 247 6.34 23.04 18.91
N SER A 248 7.39 22.46 18.36
CA SER A 248 8.66 23.12 18.09
C SER A 248 9.01 23.06 16.61
N ALA A 249 10.04 23.75 16.17
CA ALA A 249 10.49 23.72 14.78
C ALA A 249 10.87 22.31 14.25
N THR A 250 11.07 21.33 15.14
CA THR A 250 11.53 19.97 14.77
C THR A 250 10.64 18.84 15.29
N ALA A 251 9.63 19.16 16.11
CA ALA A 251 8.75 18.15 16.69
C ALA A 251 7.32 18.71 16.85
N PRO A 252 6.32 18.09 16.19
CA PRO A 252 4.93 18.47 16.33
C PRO A 252 4.34 18.01 17.67
N ALA A 253 3.47 18.81 18.27
CA ALA A 253 2.72 18.47 19.47
C ALA A 253 1.30 18.04 19.09
N VAL A 254 0.92 16.81 19.42
CA VAL A 254 -0.47 16.36 19.30
C VAL A 254 -1.33 16.96 20.42
N ASN A 255 -2.65 17.02 20.20
CA ASN A 255 -3.57 17.48 21.22
C ASN A 255 -3.53 16.59 22.46
N VAL A 256 -3.68 17.17 23.65
CA VAL A 256 -3.68 16.44 24.91
C VAL A 256 -4.94 16.75 25.70
N LEU A 257 -5.70 15.70 26.00
CA LEU A 257 -6.82 15.73 26.93
C LEU A 257 -6.42 15.04 28.24
N THR A 258 -6.45 15.73 29.35
CA THR A 258 -6.23 15.12 30.68
C THR A 258 -7.58 14.92 31.37
N GLN A 259 -8.04 13.68 31.41
CA GLN A 259 -9.38 13.34 31.91
C GLN A 259 -9.41 11.96 32.56
N ALA A 260 -10.29 11.78 33.54
CA ALA A 260 -10.64 10.45 34.02
C ALA A 260 -11.50 9.71 33.00
N LEU A 261 -11.42 8.39 32.98
CA LEU A 261 -12.21 7.57 32.10
C LEU A 261 -13.70 7.73 32.39
N GLY A 262 -14.48 8.12 31.41
CA GLY A 262 -15.90 8.37 31.50
C GLY A 262 -16.62 8.14 30.18
N ALA A 263 -17.95 8.11 30.19
CA ALA A 263 -18.79 7.87 29.02
C ALA A 263 -18.56 8.88 27.88
N GLY A 264 -18.19 10.12 28.19
CA GLY A 264 -17.95 11.17 27.20
C GLY A 264 -16.46 11.35 26.83
N THR A 265 -15.55 10.46 27.26
CA THR A 265 -14.11 10.66 27.05
C THR A 265 -13.73 10.68 25.57
N ILE A 266 -14.31 9.83 24.75
CA ILE A 266 -14.03 9.77 23.30
C ILE A 266 -14.53 11.04 22.62
N VAL A 267 -15.77 11.46 22.90
CA VAL A 267 -16.36 12.68 22.35
C VAL A 267 -15.55 13.93 22.75
N SER A 268 -15.10 14.00 24.02
CA SER A 268 -14.25 15.10 24.48
C SER A 268 -12.89 15.13 23.81
N ALA A 269 -12.32 13.96 23.48
CA ALA A 269 -11.06 13.86 22.76
C ALA A 269 -11.22 14.24 21.29
N GLU A 270 -12.33 13.85 20.66
CA GLU A 270 -12.66 14.20 19.29
C GLU A 270 -12.90 15.70 19.12
N ALA A 271 -13.53 16.36 20.06
CA ALA A 271 -13.76 17.81 20.04
C ALA A 271 -12.46 18.66 20.01
N LEU A 272 -11.31 18.05 20.22
CA LEU A 272 -9.99 18.71 20.09
C LEU A 272 -9.33 18.49 18.74
N LEU A 273 -9.92 17.64 17.87
CA LEU A 273 -9.38 17.38 16.56
C LEU A 273 -9.69 18.52 15.60
N SER A 274 -8.87 18.65 14.56
CA SER A 274 -9.13 19.50 13.40
C SER A 274 -10.33 18.97 12.61
N ASP A 275 -11.12 19.87 12.01
CA ASP A 275 -12.25 19.55 11.11
C ASP A 275 -11.83 18.69 9.88
N GLU A 276 -10.53 18.61 9.60
CA GLU A 276 -9.96 17.82 8.51
C GLU A 276 -9.71 16.33 8.88
N ALA A 277 -10.03 15.90 10.09
CA ALA A 277 -9.88 14.52 10.52
C ALA A 277 -11.07 13.67 10.03
N ASP A 278 -10.88 12.85 8.98
CA ASP A 278 -11.95 12.10 8.33
C ASP A 278 -12.21 10.73 8.99
N GLU A 279 -11.17 9.92 9.17
CA GLU A 279 -11.27 8.55 9.69
C GLU A 279 -10.85 8.47 11.16
N VAL A 280 -11.64 9.04 12.03
CA VAL A 280 -11.36 9.05 13.46
C VAL A 280 -11.54 7.66 14.06
N VAL A 281 -10.50 7.17 14.73
CA VAL A 281 -10.48 5.89 15.44
C VAL A 281 -10.07 6.11 16.90
N ALA A 282 -10.51 5.19 17.77
CA ALA A 282 -10.08 5.16 19.16
C ALA A 282 -9.13 3.99 19.42
N ILE A 283 -7.89 4.26 19.84
CA ILE A 283 -6.90 3.25 20.15
C ILE A 283 -6.79 3.12 21.66
N MET A 284 -6.97 1.91 22.19
CA MET A 284 -6.91 1.66 23.62
C MET A 284 -6.54 0.21 23.96
N ASN A 285 -6.28 -0.05 25.24
CA ASN A 285 -6.12 -1.41 25.74
C ASN A 285 -7.48 -2.11 25.85
N ARG A 286 -7.54 -3.44 25.65
CA ARG A 286 -8.79 -4.22 25.83
C ARG A 286 -9.40 -4.10 27.22
N ALA A 287 -8.57 -3.96 28.27
CA ALA A 287 -9.07 -3.73 29.62
C ALA A 287 -9.77 -2.37 29.75
N THR A 288 -9.19 -1.31 29.18
CA THR A 288 -9.81 0.03 29.15
C THR A 288 -11.12 0.01 28.36
N TRP A 289 -11.16 -0.70 27.24
CA TRP A 289 -12.41 -0.92 26.49
C TRP A 289 -13.47 -1.59 27.34
N GLY A 290 -13.08 -2.64 28.11
CA GLY A 290 -13.99 -3.34 29.04
C GLY A 290 -14.56 -2.41 30.11
N GLU A 291 -13.73 -1.53 30.68
CA GLU A 291 -14.15 -0.52 31.66
C GLU A 291 -15.13 0.49 31.06
N LEU A 292 -14.85 1.01 29.84
CA LEU A 292 -15.80 1.88 29.12
C LEU A 292 -17.13 1.19 28.84
N ARG A 293 -17.08 -0.08 28.40
CA ARG A 293 -18.31 -0.85 28.14
C ARG A 293 -19.10 -1.12 29.42
N ALA A 294 -18.41 -1.35 30.52
CA ALA A 294 -19.06 -1.50 31.82
C ALA A 294 -19.75 -0.21 32.29
N LEU A 295 -19.15 0.96 32.05
CA LEU A 295 -19.78 2.25 32.31
C LEU A 295 -21.04 2.45 31.47
N GLN A 296 -21.03 2.05 30.21
CA GLN A 296 -22.22 2.10 29.34
C GLN A 296 -23.36 1.23 29.90
N LEU A 297 -23.04 0.01 30.38
CA LEU A 297 -24.03 -0.93 30.92
C LEU A 297 -24.61 -0.47 32.27
N THR A 298 -23.78 0.18 33.11
CA THR A 298 -24.18 0.63 34.45
C THR A 298 -24.96 1.97 34.41
N SER A 299 -24.70 2.82 33.42
CA SER A 299 -25.34 4.15 33.31
C SER A 299 -26.79 4.12 32.80
N GLY A 300 -27.31 2.94 32.45
CA GLY A 300 -28.70 2.75 32.01
C GLY A 300 -28.98 3.12 30.56
N ALA A 301 -30.23 2.94 30.13
CA ALA A 301 -30.66 3.07 28.74
C ALA A 301 -30.56 4.50 28.13
N ASN A 302 -30.19 5.49 28.93
CA ASN A 302 -30.10 6.90 28.49
C ASN A 302 -28.67 7.33 28.07
N VAL A 303 -27.68 6.47 28.21
CA VAL A 303 -26.31 6.73 27.68
C VAL A 303 -26.26 6.12 26.30
N GLY A 304 -26.08 6.94 25.29
CA GLY A 304 -25.87 6.50 23.91
C GLY A 304 -24.66 5.61 23.76
N ASP A 305 -24.26 5.32 22.54
CA ASP A 305 -23.03 4.55 22.30
C ASP A 305 -21.81 5.34 22.81
N VAL A 306 -21.11 4.80 23.83
CA VAL A 306 -19.91 5.42 24.41
C VAL A 306 -18.78 5.55 23.38
N PHE A 307 -18.82 4.75 22.33
CA PHE A 307 -17.86 4.77 21.23
C PHE A 307 -18.29 5.68 20.07
N ASP A 308 -19.50 6.22 20.11
CA ASP A 308 -20.06 7.12 19.09
C ASP A 308 -19.93 6.58 17.65
N GLY A 309 -20.08 5.24 17.50
CA GLY A 309 -19.94 4.55 16.21
C GLY A 309 -18.51 4.51 15.65
N LYS A 310 -17.50 4.92 16.43
CA LYS A 310 -16.10 4.92 15.99
C LYS A 310 -15.49 3.51 16.05
N ASP A 311 -14.58 3.25 15.12
CA ASP A 311 -13.79 2.03 15.16
C ASP A 311 -12.84 2.02 16.36
N VAL A 312 -12.83 0.92 17.09
CA VAL A 312 -11.94 0.73 18.23
C VAL A 312 -10.79 -0.20 17.85
N LEU A 313 -9.58 0.32 17.93
CA LEU A 313 -8.36 -0.43 17.69
C LEU A 313 -7.71 -0.83 19.03
N PHE A 314 -7.19 -2.05 19.09
CA PHE A 314 -6.60 -2.56 20.32
C PHE A 314 -5.08 -2.58 20.25
N SER A 315 -4.44 -2.05 21.29
CA SER A 315 -2.99 -2.13 21.44
C SER A 315 -2.59 -2.41 22.89
N SER A 316 -1.59 -3.29 23.03
CA SER A 316 -0.93 -3.57 24.30
C SER A 316 0.12 -2.52 24.71
N GLU A 317 0.47 -1.62 23.79
CA GLU A 317 1.43 -0.53 24.07
C GLU A 317 0.82 0.57 24.96
N LEU A 318 -0.50 0.66 24.97
CA LEU A 318 -1.21 1.55 25.90
C LEU A 318 -1.50 0.79 27.21
N PRO A 319 -1.21 1.38 28.37
CA PRO A 319 -1.52 0.76 29.65
C PRO A 319 -3.04 0.70 29.86
N PRO A 320 -3.56 -0.33 30.56
CA PRO A 320 -4.94 -0.33 31.04
C PRO A 320 -5.20 0.89 31.93
N TYR A 321 -6.39 1.49 31.82
CA TYR A 321 -6.73 2.69 32.62
C TYR A 321 -6.59 2.44 34.13
N ALA A 322 -7.03 1.27 34.64
CA ALA A 322 -6.94 0.93 36.06
C ALA A 322 -5.50 0.99 36.59
N THR A 323 -4.52 0.51 35.81
CA THR A 323 -3.11 0.42 36.19
C THR A 323 -2.25 1.58 35.69
N ALA A 324 -2.79 2.44 34.83
CA ALA A 324 -2.08 3.62 34.34
C ALA A 324 -1.74 4.59 35.46
N SER A 325 -0.51 5.11 35.43
CA SER A 325 -0.08 6.19 36.33
C SER A 325 -0.74 7.52 35.94
N ALA A 326 -0.87 8.45 36.88
CA ALA A 326 -1.30 9.81 36.59
C ALA A 326 -0.41 10.43 35.50
N GLY A 327 -1.03 11.08 34.52
CA GLY A 327 -0.35 11.65 33.36
C GLY A 327 0.05 10.64 32.25
N ALA A 328 -0.12 9.32 32.45
CA ALA A 328 0.12 8.35 31.41
C ALA A 328 -1.00 8.37 30.35
N THR A 329 -0.63 8.25 29.08
CA THR A 329 -1.57 8.12 27.96
C THR A 329 -2.18 6.72 27.97
N TYR A 330 -3.49 6.61 28.14
CA TYR A 330 -4.21 5.34 28.16
C TYR A 330 -5.11 5.14 26.92
N MET A 331 -5.33 6.20 26.14
CA MET A 331 -6.14 6.19 24.93
C MET A 331 -5.58 7.22 23.94
N ILE A 332 -5.72 6.94 22.65
CA ILE A 332 -5.46 7.86 21.55
C ILE A 332 -6.71 7.91 20.68
N VAL A 333 -7.16 9.10 20.31
CA VAL A 333 -8.30 9.33 19.44
C VAL A 333 -7.82 10.19 18.27
N GLY A 334 -8.16 9.82 17.04
CA GLY A 334 -7.84 10.62 15.87
C GLY A 334 -7.67 9.81 14.59
N ASP A 335 -7.25 10.49 13.53
CA ASP A 335 -6.98 9.92 12.23
C ASP A 335 -5.52 9.45 12.12
N LEU A 336 -5.32 8.16 11.91
CA LEU A 336 -3.98 7.57 11.80
C LEU A 336 -3.25 7.94 10.50
N ARG A 337 -3.93 8.51 9.51
CA ARG A 337 -3.28 9.08 8.32
C ARG A 337 -2.35 10.24 8.65
N ALA A 338 -2.55 10.86 9.81
CA ALA A 338 -1.68 11.89 10.37
C ALA A 338 -0.27 11.37 10.74
N VAL A 339 -0.07 10.06 10.77
CA VAL A 339 1.24 9.44 10.97
C VAL A 339 1.76 8.93 9.64
N GLN A 340 3.00 9.28 9.33
CA GLN A 340 3.67 8.83 8.13
C GLN A 340 4.75 7.79 8.45
N ALA A 341 4.72 6.68 7.71
CA ALA A 341 5.74 5.63 7.76
C ALA A 341 6.49 5.59 6.43
N ASN A 342 7.79 5.87 6.46
CA ASN A 342 8.66 5.82 5.28
C ASN A 342 9.47 4.53 5.26
N PHE A 343 9.40 3.79 4.15
CA PHE A 343 10.10 2.52 3.90
C PHE A 343 11.13 2.73 2.78
N PRO A 344 12.40 3.06 3.09
CA PRO A 344 13.40 3.45 2.08
C PRO A 344 13.79 2.33 1.12
N ASN A 345 13.58 1.08 1.48
CA ASN A 345 13.88 -0.11 0.67
C ASN A 345 12.62 -0.82 0.15
N GLY A 346 11.47 -0.15 0.19
CA GLY A 346 10.17 -0.77 -0.07
C GLY A 346 9.61 -1.50 1.16
N ASP A 347 8.42 -2.08 1.01
CA ASP A 347 7.73 -2.86 2.06
C ASP A 347 8.38 -4.24 2.28
N GLU A 348 9.51 -4.52 1.64
CA GLU A 348 10.14 -5.82 1.66
C GLU A 348 10.85 -6.09 2.99
N VAL A 349 10.52 -7.24 3.58
CA VAL A 349 11.29 -7.82 4.68
C VAL A 349 12.42 -8.65 4.08
N LYS A 350 13.67 -8.25 4.32
CA LYS A 350 14.85 -9.02 3.90
C LYS A 350 15.14 -10.11 4.91
N PHE A 351 15.19 -11.35 4.42
CA PHE A 351 15.49 -12.52 5.23
C PHE A 351 16.95 -12.92 5.04
N LYS A 352 17.61 -13.30 6.13
CA LYS A 352 18.97 -13.82 6.14
C LYS A 352 19.00 -15.11 6.93
N PHE A 353 19.53 -16.17 6.33
CA PHE A 353 19.77 -17.46 6.94
C PHE A 353 21.24 -17.56 7.36
N ASP A 354 21.51 -18.09 8.53
CA ASP A 354 22.85 -18.29 9.08
C ASP A 354 22.88 -19.67 9.73
N ASP A 355 23.52 -20.59 9.02
CA ASP A 355 23.70 -22.00 9.36
C ASP A 355 25.01 -22.27 10.11
N LEU A 356 25.93 -21.30 10.12
CA LEU A 356 27.29 -21.50 10.65
C LEU A 356 27.42 -21.06 12.11
N SER A 357 26.74 -20.00 12.53
CA SER A 357 26.98 -19.40 13.84
C SER A 357 26.43 -20.20 15.04
N GLU A 358 25.56 -21.19 14.81
CA GLU A 358 24.97 -22.07 15.83
C GLU A 358 25.06 -23.56 15.44
N ALA A 359 26.01 -23.90 14.56
CA ALA A 359 26.20 -25.28 14.10
C ALA A 359 26.52 -26.27 15.23
N GLU A 360 27.14 -25.79 16.32
CA GLU A 360 27.41 -26.63 17.51
C GLU A 360 26.12 -27.04 18.26
N ALA A 361 25.02 -26.33 18.04
CA ALA A 361 23.73 -26.56 18.69
C ALA A 361 22.68 -27.16 17.73
N ASP A 362 23.06 -27.56 16.53
CA ASP A 362 22.17 -28.04 15.45
C ASP A 362 20.99 -27.08 15.18
N LEU A 363 21.30 -25.74 15.15
CA LEU A 363 20.33 -24.70 14.97
C LEU A 363 20.68 -23.76 13.81
N ILE A 364 19.68 -23.48 12.97
CA ILE A 364 19.74 -22.45 11.93
C ILE A 364 19.12 -21.16 12.45
N LYS A 365 19.81 -20.03 12.27
CA LYS A 365 19.32 -18.70 12.56
C LYS A 365 18.70 -18.05 11.33
N ILE A 366 17.49 -17.56 11.48
CA ILE A 366 16.78 -16.83 10.45
C ILE A 366 16.48 -15.42 10.95
N VAL A 367 16.93 -14.42 10.22
CA VAL A 367 16.79 -13.01 10.60
C VAL A 367 15.97 -12.28 9.54
N GLY A 368 14.77 -11.85 9.91
CA GLY A 368 13.99 -10.88 9.14
C GLY A 368 14.41 -9.46 9.52
N ARG A 369 14.58 -8.59 8.52
CA ARG A 369 14.98 -7.20 8.70
C ARG A 369 14.23 -6.28 7.74
N MET A 370 13.76 -5.15 8.28
CA MET A 370 13.13 -4.07 7.53
C MET A 370 13.60 -2.71 8.07
N PHE A 371 13.57 -1.68 7.23
CA PHE A 371 13.84 -0.30 7.64
C PHE A 371 12.55 0.52 7.58
N ALA A 372 12.20 1.19 8.66
CA ALA A 372 11.05 2.08 8.73
C ALA A 372 11.40 3.37 9.48
N GLY A 373 11.02 4.52 8.91
CA GLY A 373 11.06 5.83 9.57
C GLY A 373 9.64 6.29 9.85
N ILE A 374 9.21 6.32 11.10
CA ILE A 374 7.84 6.60 11.51
C ILE A 374 7.79 7.88 12.33
N GLY A 375 6.83 8.75 12.05
CA GLY A 375 6.62 9.99 12.81
C GLY A 375 5.29 10.65 12.52
N VAL A 376 4.85 11.50 13.43
CA VAL A 376 3.64 12.32 13.30
C VAL A 376 3.91 13.48 12.35
N THR A 377 3.08 13.66 11.34
CA THR A 377 3.18 14.75 10.35
C THR A 377 2.05 15.77 10.47
N GLU A 378 0.86 15.34 10.89
CA GLU A 378 -0.31 16.21 11.06
C GLU A 378 -0.83 16.14 12.51
N PRO A 379 -0.22 16.88 13.45
CA PRO A 379 -0.48 16.70 14.88
C PRO A 379 -1.92 17.03 15.29
N ASN A 380 -2.56 17.98 14.61
CA ASN A 380 -3.92 18.46 14.93
C ASN A 380 -5.02 17.41 14.68
N LYS A 381 -4.72 16.31 13.96
CA LYS A 381 -5.63 15.21 13.71
C LYS A 381 -5.55 14.10 14.76
N LEU A 382 -4.74 14.28 15.80
CA LEU A 382 -4.52 13.29 16.85
C LEU A 382 -4.70 13.91 18.24
N THR A 383 -5.31 13.17 19.15
CA THR A 383 -5.48 13.53 20.56
C THR A 383 -5.00 12.41 21.47
N GLN A 384 -4.06 12.70 22.37
CA GLN A 384 -3.69 11.81 23.46
C GLN A 384 -4.62 12.03 24.65
N VAL A 385 -5.19 10.96 25.20
CA VAL A 385 -5.95 11.03 26.44
C VAL A 385 -5.09 10.53 27.58
N LYS A 386 -4.78 11.43 28.51
CA LYS A 386 -3.94 11.17 29.69
C LYS A 386 -4.81 11.02 30.93
N LYS A 387 -4.40 10.11 31.82
CA LYS A 387 -5.08 9.91 33.09
C LYS A 387 -4.92 11.14 33.98
N ALA A 388 -6.06 11.67 34.47
CA ALA A 388 -6.07 12.71 35.49
C ALA A 388 -5.43 12.23 36.79
N SER A 389 -4.93 13.18 37.57
CA SER A 389 -4.31 12.92 38.88
C SER A 389 -5.28 12.41 39.89
#